data_22a30b9bbcbdbfe0cbb9eaf0c9c3cb87
#
_entry.id   22a30b9bbcbdbfe0cbb9eaf0c9c3cb87
#
_cell.length_a   1.000
_cell.length_b   1.000
_cell.length_c   1.000
_cell.angle_alpha   90.00
_cell.angle_beta   90.00
_cell.angle_gamma   90.00
#
_symmetry.space_group_name_H-M   'P 1'
#
loop_
_entity.id
_entity.type
_entity.pdbx_description
1 polymer ?
#
loop_
_entity_poly.entity_id
_entity_poly.type
_entity_poly.pdbx_seq_one_letter_code
_entity_poly.pdbx_strand_id
1 'polypeptide(L)'
;MKRVVIVGAGGRLGAALVREYSKEFDVVGFNHTQLDLGQPEQMRATLGRLEFDALINTAAQTNVDRCETLKEEALALNGEAPGVLAEICVRKKARFIHISTDYVFDGEKREPYTEEDEARPISVYGESKRAGERRALDANDSALVLRVSWVFGPDRPSFIDWALNQAREHEEVSAIADKWATPTYTLDLAGLLKPLIANEHASGLMHLANTGECSWQEYAQWALECCRAEGIPTKARKIGASSLTEMKSFIAKRPVYSVLSSGKYEALTGCAPRPWQEAVAAFVHDFVAKR
;
A
#
# COMPACT_ATOMS: atom_id res chain seq x y z
N MET A 1 -18.84 -19.09 -7.70
CA MET A 1 -17.64 -18.24 -7.71
C MET A 1 -17.74 -17.37 -6.46
N LYS A 2 -16.66 -17.23 -5.66
CA LYS A 2 -16.70 -16.35 -4.47
C LYS A 2 -16.82 -14.89 -4.93
N ARG A 3 -17.65 -14.13 -4.23
CA ARG A 3 -17.78 -12.68 -4.47
C ARG A 3 -16.84 -11.91 -3.57
N VAL A 4 -16.01 -11.05 -4.17
CA VAL A 4 -15.04 -10.20 -3.46
C VAL A 4 -15.39 -8.73 -3.70
N VAL A 5 -15.65 -8.02 -2.62
CA VAL A 5 -15.85 -6.56 -2.63
C VAL A 5 -14.50 -5.87 -2.45
N ILE A 6 -14.18 -4.92 -3.33
CA ILE A 6 -12.95 -4.10 -3.25
C ILE A 6 -13.36 -2.65 -3.03
N VAL A 7 -13.10 -2.13 -1.84
CA VAL A 7 -13.29 -0.71 -1.52
C VAL A 7 -12.00 0.03 -1.84
N GLY A 8 -12.12 1.16 -2.57
CA GLY A 8 -10.97 1.88 -3.11
C GLY A 8 -10.54 1.39 -4.50
N ALA A 9 -11.47 0.84 -5.28
CA ALA A 9 -11.23 0.28 -6.62
C ALA A 9 -10.64 1.27 -7.63
N GLY A 10 -10.75 2.58 -7.40
CA GLY A 10 -10.10 3.61 -8.22
C GLY A 10 -8.66 3.95 -7.79
N GLY A 11 -8.17 3.38 -6.69
CA GLY A 11 -6.81 3.56 -6.19
C GLY A 11 -5.80 2.63 -6.88
N ARG A 12 -4.50 2.81 -6.59
CA ARG A 12 -3.41 2.04 -7.21
C ARG A 12 -3.54 0.54 -6.95
N LEU A 13 -3.63 0.13 -5.71
CA LEU A 13 -3.80 -1.29 -5.35
C LEU A 13 -5.20 -1.78 -5.69
N GLY A 14 -6.25 -0.99 -5.39
CA GLY A 14 -7.63 -1.41 -5.65
C GLY A 14 -7.90 -1.71 -7.12
N ALA A 15 -7.40 -0.88 -8.05
CA ALA A 15 -7.54 -1.11 -9.49
C ALA A 15 -6.80 -2.39 -9.96
N ALA A 16 -5.58 -2.62 -9.44
CA ALA A 16 -4.85 -3.85 -9.70
C ALA A 16 -5.62 -5.09 -9.21
N LEU A 17 -6.16 -5.04 -7.98
CA LEU A 17 -6.97 -6.15 -7.44
C LEU A 17 -8.24 -6.39 -8.26
N VAL A 18 -8.96 -5.33 -8.66
CA VAL A 18 -10.14 -5.48 -9.53
C VAL A 18 -9.75 -6.20 -10.81
N ARG A 19 -8.72 -5.74 -11.51
CA ARG A 19 -8.26 -6.33 -12.78
C ARG A 19 -7.83 -7.79 -12.62
N GLU A 20 -6.99 -8.09 -11.63
CA GLU A 20 -6.44 -9.43 -11.45
C GLU A 20 -7.49 -10.43 -10.92
N TYR A 21 -8.31 -9.98 -9.97
CA TYR A 21 -9.29 -10.87 -9.33
C TYR A 21 -10.53 -11.12 -10.16
N SER A 22 -10.93 -10.21 -11.07
CA SER A 22 -12.03 -10.45 -12.01
C SER A 22 -11.80 -11.66 -12.95
N LYS A 23 -10.57 -12.17 -13.00
CA LYS A 23 -10.25 -13.39 -13.75
C LYS A 23 -10.77 -14.67 -13.06
N GLU A 24 -10.98 -14.64 -11.73
CA GLU A 24 -11.23 -15.83 -10.90
C GLU A 24 -12.36 -15.66 -9.87
N PHE A 25 -12.73 -14.41 -9.55
CA PHE A 25 -13.77 -14.06 -8.59
C PHE A 25 -14.87 -13.23 -9.25
N ASP A 26 -16.04 -13.22 -8.62
CA ASP A 26 -17.09 -12.22 -8.90
C ASP A 26 -16.73 -10.95 -8.13
N VAL A 27 -16.15 -9.95 -8.82
CA VAL A 27 -15.60 -8.75 -8.18
C VAL A 27 -16.55 -7.58 -8.26
N VAL A 28 -16.85 -6.97 -7.11
CA VAL A 28 -17.58 -5.71 -7.00
C VAL A 28 -16.65 -4.63 -6.47
N GLY A 29 -16.27 -3.69 -7.32
CA GLY A 29 -15.38 -2.58 -6.95
C GLY A 29 -16.14 -1.29 -6.64
N PHE A 30 -15.80 -0.64 -5.52
CA PHE A 30 -16.31 0.67 -5.16
C PHE A 30 -15.19 1.71 -5.16
N ASN A 31 -15.35 2.77 -5.94
CA ASN A 31 -14.54 3.98 -5.82
C ASN A 31 -15.18 4.97 -4.83
N HIS A 32 -14.50 6.10 -4.54
CA HIS A 32 -14.98 7.07 -3.55
C HIS A 32 -16.31 7.76 -3.91
N THR A 33 -16.69 7.83 -5.19
CA THR A 33 -17.98 8.41 -5.60
C THR A 33 -19.14 7.44 -5.43
N GLN A 34 -18.86 6.13 -5.42
CA GLN A 34 -19.84 5.07 -5.25
C GLN A 34 -20.03 4.66 -3.78
N LEU A 35 -18.98 4.78 -2.98
CA LEU A 35 -18.97 4.49 -1.55
C LEU A 35 -18.05 5.48 -0.83
N ASP A 36 -18.66 6.49 -0.19
CA ASP A 36 -17.95 7.48 0.61
C ASP A 36 -17.68 6.92 2.01
N LEU A 37 -16.40 6.72 2.35
CA LEU A 37 -15.98 6.22 3.66
C LEU A 37 -16.19 7.23 4.81
N GLY A 38 -16.42 8.51 4.49
CA GLY A 38 -16.82 9.53 5.45
C GLY A 38 -18.30 9.44 5.87
N GLN A 39 -19.06 8.50 5.27
CA GLN A 39 -20.51 8.34 5.48
C GLN A 39 -20.85 6.95 6.02
N PRO A 40 -20.74 6.69 7.33
CA PRO A 40 -20.95 5.36 7.94
C PRO A 40 -22.30 4.74 7.58
N GLU A 41 -23.37 5.53 7.59
CA GLU A 41 -24.71 5.03 7.26
C GLU A 41 -24.86 4.63 5.80
N GLN A 42 -24.21 5.35 4.87
CA GLN A 42 -24.15 4.96 3.47
C GLN A 42 -23.41 3.65 3.29
N MET A 43 -22.27 3.45 3.99
CA MET A 43 -21.53 2.19 3.97
C MET A 43 -22.44 1.03 4.43
N ARG A 44 -23.13 1.19 5.59
CA ARG A 44 -24.05 0.17 6.14
C ARG A 44 -25.20 -0.13 5.17
N ALA A 45 -25.81 0.89 4.59
CA ALA A 45 -26.93 0.74 3.65
C ALA A 45 -26.50 0.06 2.34
N THR A 46 -25.37 0.49 1.76
CA THR A 46 -24.89 -0.01 0.46
C THR A 46 -24.39 -1.44 0.59
N LEU A 47 -23.46 -1.70 1.50
CA LEU A 47 -22.87 -3.02 1.70
C LEU A 47 -23.85 -4.01 2.35
N GLY A 48 -24.79 -3.52 3.16
CA GLY A 48 -25.83 -4.35 3.79
C GLY A 48 -26.76 -5.03 2.77
N ARG A 49 -26.93 -4.45 1.57
CA ARG A 49 -27.75 -5.01 0.48
C ARG A 49 -27.02 -6.04 -0.38
N LEU A 50 -25.71 -6.17 -0.22
CA LEU A 50 -24.89 -7.06 -1.01
C LEU A 50 -24.61 -8.35 -0.23
N GLU A 51 -24.60 -9.47 -0.94
CA GLU A 51 -24.03 -10.73 -0.45
C GLU A 51 -22.62 -10.86 -1.03
N PHE A 52 -21.63 -11.12 -0.14
CA PHE A 52 -20.23 -11.28 -0.53
C PHE A 52 -19.48 -12.17 0.47
N ASP A 53 -18.43 -12.82 -0.01
CA ASP A 53 -17.61 -13.73 0.79
C ASP A 53 -16.39 -13.02 1.42
N ALA A 54 -15.91 -11.95 0.79
CA ALA A 54 -14.77 -11.18 1.27
C ALA A 54 -14.89 -9.69 0.91
N LEU A 55 -14.35 -8.83 1.78
CA LEU A 55 -14.19 -7.39 1.55
C LEU A 55 -12.74 -7.02 1.78
N ILE A 56 -12.12 -6.38 0.77
CA ILE A 56 -10.76 -5.86 0.83
C ILE A 56 -10.85 -4.33 0.81
N ASN A 57 -10.44 -3.69 1.91
CA ASN A 57 -10.40 -2.24 2.00
C ASN A 57 -9.01 -1.71 1.64
N THR A 58 -8.89 -1.15 0.44
CA THR A 58 -7.69 -0.46 -0.05
C THR A 58 -7.83 1.07 -0.02
N ALA A 59 -9.01 1.57 0.37
CA ALA A 59 -9.28 3.00 0.39
C ALA A 59 -8.67 3.66 1.62
N ALA A 60 -8.06 4.82 1.41
CA ALA A 60 -7.51 5.67 2.44
C ALA A 60 -7.25 7.10 1.90
N GLN A 61 -7.22 8.09 2.80
CA GLN A 61 -6.52 9.34 2.52
C GLN A 61 -5.01 9.08 2.64
N THR A 62 -4.31 9.00 1.51
CA THR A 62 -2.88 8.62 1.45
C THR A 62 -1.93 9.80 1.25
N ASN A 63 -2.45 11.00 1.03
CA ASN A 63 -1.60 12.19 0.98
C ASN A 63 -1.21 12.58 2.40
N VAL A 64 0.04 12.25 2.76
CA VAL A 64 0.58 12.39 4.11
C VAL A 64 0.52 13.84 4.60
N ASP A 65 0.86 14.82 3.73
CA ASP A 65 0.84 16.23 4.06
C ASP A 65 -0.59 16.79 4.19
N ARG A 66 -1.52 16.32 3.34
CA ARG A 66 -2.94 16.66 3.45
C ARG A 66 -3.55 16.16 4.77
N CYS A 67 -3.13 15.01 5.27
CA CYS A 67 -3.58 14.52 6.57
C CYS A 67 -3.23 15.46 7.71
N GLU A 68 -2.07 16.16 7.66
CA GLU A 68 -1.71 17.16 8.67
C GLU A 68 -2.66 18.36 8.69
N THR A 69 -3.18 18.74 7.53
CA THR A 69 -4.07 19.90 7.38
C THR A 69 -5.55 19.55 7.54
N LEU A 70 -5.95 18.32 7.24
CA LEU A 70 -7.34 17.82 7.31
C LEU A 70 -7.41 16.58 8.22
N LYS A 71 -7.06 16.77 9.49
CA LYS A 71 -6.96 15.70 10.50
C LYS A 71 -8.27 14.93 10.71
N GLU A 72 -9.39 15.65 10.76
CA GLU A 72 -10.71 15.04 10.93
C GLU A 72 -11.08 14.16 9.74
N GLU A 73 -10.84 14.61 8.50
CA GLU A 73 -11.02 13.81 7.29
C GLU A 73 -10.14 12.56 7.34
N ALA A 74 -8.85 12.72 7.69
CA ALA A 74 -7.92 11.59 7.79
C ALA A 74 -8.40 10.57 8.84
N LEU A 75 -8.86 11.02 10.02
CA LEU A 75 -9.37 10.15 11.08
C LEU A 75 -10.65 9.45 10.65
N ALA A 76 -11.59 10.14 10.02
CA ALA A 76 -12.83 9.55 9.53
C ALA A 76 -12.56 8.44 8.49
N LEU A 77 -11.75 8.74 7.47
CA LEU A 77 -11.48 7.81 6.36
C LEU A 77 -10.53 6.68 6.73
N ASN A 78 -9.45 6.98 7.44
CA ASN A 78 -8.40 6.02 7.74
C ASN A 78 -8.61 5.32 9.09
N GLY A 79 -9.26 5.99 10.04
CA GLY A 79 -9.40 5.52 11.41
C GLY A 79 -10.77 4.90 11.71
N GLU A 80 -11.87 5.58 11.36
CA GLU A 80 -13.21 5.14 11.74
C GLU A 80 -13.82 4.17 10.74
N ALA A 81 -13.73 4.47 9.45
CA ALA A 81 -14.31 3.64 8.41
C ALA A 81 -13.85 2.17 8.42
N PRO A 82 -12.57 1.82 8.70
CA PRO A 82 -12.17 0.41 8.81
C PRO A 82 -12.94 -0.38 9.87
N GLY A 83 -13.24 0.24 11.02
CA GLY A 83 -14.07 -0.39 12.05
C GLY A 83 -15.48 -0.68 11.57
N VAL A 84 -16.13 0.31 10.91
CA VAL A 84 -17.47 0.12 10.33
C VAL A 84 -17.49 -0.98 9.28
N LEU A 85 -16.48 -1.05 8.40
CA LEU A 85 -16.36 -2.11 7.40
C LEU A 85 -16.15 -3.49 8.05
N ALA A 86 -15.35 -3.56 9.11
CA ALA A 86 -15.14 -4.78 9.89
C ALA A 86 -16.46 -5.28 10.53
N GLU A 87 -17.24 -4.40 11.16
CA GLU A 87 -18.57 -4.73 11.71
C GLU A 87 -19.54 -5.23 10.63
N ILE A 88 -19.53 -4.63 9.44
CA ILE A 88 -20.36 -5.10 8.31
C ILE A 88 -19.97 -6.52 7.92
N CYS A 89 -18.65 -6.80 7.83
CA CYS A 89 -18.15 -8.14 7.50
C CYS A 89 -18.53 -9.19 8.54
N VAL A 90 -18.51 -8.86 9.85
CA VAL A 90 -19.00 -9.76 10.91
C VAL A 90 -20.47 -10.12 10.67
N ARG A 91 -21.33 -9.12 10.44
CA ARG A 91 -22.76 -9.35 10.17
C ARG A 91 -23.03 -10.19 8.95
N LYS A 92 -22.17 -10.04 7.92
CA LYS A 92 -22.24 -10.81 6.65
C LYS A 92 -21.53 -12.17 6.71
N LYS A 93 -20.82 -12.47 7.81
CA LYS A 93 -19.93 -13.63 7.93
C LYS A 93 -18.89 -13.68 6.78
N ALA A 94 -18.45 -12.49 6.35
CA ALA A 94 -17.50 -12.31 5.25
C ALA A 94 -16.09 -12.05 5.79
N ARG A 95 -15.10 -12.47 5.04
CA ARG A 95 -13.70 -12.19 5.29
C ARG A 95 -13.43 -10.69 5.20
N PHE A 96 -12.75 -10.09 6.19
CA PHE A 96 -12.31 -8.70 6.13
C PHE A 96 -10.80 -8.59 6.05
N ILE A 97 -10.31 -7.87 5.03
CA ILE A 97 -8.89 -7.56 4.84
C ILE A 97 -8.74 -6.05 4.71
N HIS A 98 -7.94 -5.44 5.59
CA HIS A 98 -7.66 -4.00 5.59
C HIS A 98 -6.22 -3.71 5.25
N ILE A 99 -5.98 -2.82 4.27
CA ILE A 99 -4.63 -2.39 3.91
C ILE A 99 -4.21 -1.21 4.78
N SER A 100 -3.13 -1.41 5.52
CA SER A 100 -2.47 -0.39 6.35
C SER A 100 -1.10 0.00 5.76
N THR A 101 -0.21 0.55 6.57
CA THR A 101 1.02 1.22 6.11
C THR A 101 2.19 1.01 7.08
N ASP A 102 3.39 1.10 6.55
CA ASP A 102 4.66 1.23 7.28
C ASP A 102 4.78 2.54 8.08
N TYR A 103 3.99 3.57 7.77
CA TYR A 103 3.98 4.86 8.49
C TYR A 103 3.41 4.78 9.91
N VAL A 104 2.98 3.63 10.37
CA VAL A 104 2.64 3.39 11.78
C VAL A 104 3.87 3.32 12.68
N PHE A 105 5.07 3.24 12.12
CA PHE A 105 6.34 3.20 12.85
C PHE A 105 7.02 4.58 12.89
N ASP A 106 7.85 4.81 13.92
CA ASP A 106 8.61 6.04 14.15
C ASP A 106 9.82 6.22 13.20
N GLY A 107 10.35 5.11 12.71
CA GLY A 107 11.52 5.11 11.83
C GLY A 107 12.87 5.17 12.54
N GLU A 108 12.91 4.91 13.84
CA GLU A 108 14.15 4.97 14.66
C GLU A 108 14.95 3.66 14.61
N LYS A 109 14.31 2.54 14.30
CA LYS A 109 14.93 1.23 14.13
C LYS A 109 15.86 1.21 12.91
N ARG A 110 16.86 0.32 12.90
CA ARG A 110 17.81 0.12 11.79
C ARG A 110 17.83 -1.32 11.28
N GLU A 111 16.78 -2.04 11.56
CA GLU A 111 16.49 -3.39 11.07
C GLU A 111 15.02 -3.48 10.70
N PRO A 112 14.58 -4.40 9.84
CA PRO A 112 13.20 -4.50 9.41
C PRO A 112 12.23 -4.63 10.58
N TYR A 113 11.15 -3.84 10.56
CA TYR A 113 10.07 -3.94 11.52
C TYR A 113 9.30 -5.23 11.34
N THR A 114 8.98 -5.86 12.46
CA THR A 114 8.11 -7.03 12.56
C THR A 114 6.74 -6.63 13.10
N GLU A 115 5.77 -7.53 13.08
CA GLU A 115 4.45 -7.30 13.64
C GLU A 115 4.44 -7.15 15.17
N GLU A 116 5.51 -7.62 15.84
CA GLU A 116 5.72 -7.51 17.29
C GLU A 116 6.25 -6.14 17.71
N ASP A 117 6.80 -5.37 16.76
CA ASP A 117 7.32 -4.04 17.06
C ASP A 117 6.17 -3.06 17.37
N GLU A 118 6.38 -2.24 18.39
CA GLU A 118 5.39 -1.25 18.81
C GLU A 118 5.17 -0.18 17.73
N ALA A 119 3.93 0.00 17.31
CA ALA A 119 3.57 1.07 16.39
C ALA A 119 3.61 2.44 17.11
N ARG A 120 4.48 3.35 16.68
CA ARG A 120 4.67 4.72 17.19
C ARG A 120 4.67 5.70 16.02
N PRO A 121 3.49 6.03 15.45
CA PRO A 121 3.42 6.92 14.29
C PRO A 121 3.86 8.34 14.66
N ILE A 122 4.52 9.03 13.73
CA ILE A 122 5.05 10.39 13.89
C ILE A 122 4.34 11.41 12.98
N SER A 123 3.24 11.01 12.33
CA SER A 123 2.43 11.85 11.46
C SER A 123 0.93 11.53 11.63
N VAL A 124 0.07 12.50 11.34
CA VAL A 124 -1.39 12.30 11.37
C VAL A 124 -1.84 11.17 10.45
N TYR A 125 -1.20 11.00 9.28
CA TYR A 125 -1.45 9.84 8.41
C TYR A 125 -1.21 8.53 9.15
N GLY A 126 -0.03 8.35 9.75
CA GLY A 126 0.32 7.15 10.50
C GLY A 126 -0.61 6.92 11.70
N GLU A 127 -0.92 7.98 12.46
CA GLU A 127 -1.86 7.93 13.60
C GLU A 127 -3.25 7.48 13.17
N SER A 128 -3.80 8.07 12.10
CA SER A 128 -5.10 7.72 11.57
C SER A 128 -5.16 6.28 11.05
N LYS A 129 -4.10 5.81 10.37
CA LYS A 129 -4.00 4.42 9.91
C LYS A 129 -3.92 3.43 11.08
N ARG A 130 -3.09 3.72 12.11
CA ARG A 130 -3.01 2.91 13.33
C ARG A 130 -4.36 2.84 14.05
N ALA A 131 -5.09 3.97 14.11
CA ALA A 131 -6.44 3.97 14.70
C ALA A 131 -7.39 3.03 13.94
N GLY A 132 -7.28 2.99 12.60
CA GLY A 132 -8.05 2.08 11.76
C GLY A 132 -7.68 0.61 11.95
N GLU A 133 -6.38 0.29 12.10
CA GLU A 133 -5.93 -1.06 12.46
C GLU A 133 -6.63 -1.56 13.72
N ARG A 134 -6.56 -0.75 14.79
CA ARG A 134 -7.15 -1.09 16.09
C ARG A 134 -8.65 -1.29 15.98
N ARG A 135 -9.39 -0.33 15.42
CA ARG A 135 -10.85 -0.43 15.27
C ARG A 135 -11.29 -1.63 14.43
N ALA A 136 -10.53 -1.96 13.37
CA ALA A 136 -10.81 -3.12 12.56
C ALA A 136 -10.65 -4.44 13.33
N LEU A 137 -9.57 -4.56 14.13
CA LEU A 137 -9.29 -5.73 14.94
C LEU A 137 -10.23 -5.83 16.16
N ASP A 138 -10.54 -4.72 16.81
CA ASP A 138 -11.48 -4.67 17.92
C ASP A 138 -12.93 -5.05 17.51
N ALA A 139 -13.30 -4.71 16.28
CA ALA A 139 -14.63 -5.00 15.72
C ALA A 139 -14.76 -6.40 15.13
N ASN A 140 -13.66 -7.07 14.77
CA ASN A 140 -13.68 -8.36 14.08
C ASN A 140 -12.42 -9.17 14.38
N ASP A 141 -12.52 -10.17 15.25
CA ASP A 141 -11.40 -11.04 15.65
C ASP A 141 -10.77 -11.81 14.47
N SER A 142 -11.53 -12.04 13.40
CA SER A 142 -11.01 -12.67 12.19
C SER A 142 -10.46 -11.68 11.16
N ALA A 143 -10.48 -10.38 11.43
CA ALA A 143 -9.93 -9.38 10.50
C ALA A 143 -8.44 -9.61 10.25
N LEU A 144 -8.01 -9.37 9.01
CA LEU A 144 -6.61 -9.32 8.64
C LEU A 144 -6.24 -7.89 8.27
N VAL A 145 -5.26 -7.34 8.96
CA VAL A 145 -4.69 -6.02 8.66
C VAL A 145 -3.32 -6.21 8.05
N LEU A 146 -3.15 -5.76 6.81
CA LEU A 146 -1.92 -5.87 6.05
C LEU A 146 -1.21 -4.52 5.99
N ARG A 147 -0.05 -4.40 6.65
CA ARG A 147 0.84 -3.25 6.48
C ARG A 147 1.66 -3.44 5.21
N VAL A 148 1.61 -2.46 4.33
CA VAL A 148 2.37 -2.41 3.08
C VAL A 148 3.26 -1.17 3.05
N SER A 149 4.24 -1.14 2.15
CA SER A 149 5.20 -0.05 2.01
C SER A 149 5.38 0.35 0.54
N TRP A 150 5.53 1.63 0.26
CA TRP A 150 5.88 2.22 -1.05
C TRP A 150 5.23 1.53 -2.26
N VAL A 151 3.90 1.37 -2.21
CA VAL A 151 3.14 0.66 -3.23
C VAL A 151 3.25 1.37 -4.59
N PHE A 152 3.66 0.64 -5.63
CA PHE A 152 3.77 1.11 -7.02
C PHE A 152 3.13 0.12 -8.00
N GLY A 153 2.80 0.60 -9.21
CA GLY A 153 2.21 -0.25 -10.24
C GLY A 153 1.57 0.55 -11.37
N PRO A 154 1.03 -0.12 -12.39
CA PRO A 154 0.64 0.51 -13.65
C PRO A 154 -0.63 1.36 -13.59
N ASP A 155 -1.47 1.17 -12.58
CA ASP A 155 -2.85 1.70 -12.57
C ASP A 155 -2.93 3.17 -12.14
N ARG A 156 -1.98 3.66 -11.36
CA ARG A 156 -1.88 5.06 -10.93
C ARG A 156 -0.41 5.47 -10.78
N PRO A 157 -0.03 6.68 -11.18
CA PRO A 157 1.33 7.18 -11.02
C PRO A 157 1.81 7.11 -9.56
N SER A 158 3.08 6.80 -9.39
CA SER A 158 3.78 6.71 -8.11
C SER A 158 5.14 7.41 -8.18
N PHE A 159 5.95 7.28 -7.14
CA PHE A 159 7.29 7.87 -7.13
C PHE A 159 8.15 7.40 -8.30
N ILE A 160 8.09 6.12 -8.68
CA ILE A 160 8.87 5.57 -9.80
C ILE A 160 8.48 6.24 -11.12
N ASP A 161 7.18 6.47 -11.36
CA ASP A 161 6.72 7.16 -12.57
C ASP A 161 7.24 8.60 -12.63
N TRP A 162 7.20 9.32 -11.49
CA TRP A 162 7.77 10.65 -11.37
C TRP A 162 9.27 10.63 -11.66
N ALA A 163 10.03 9.75 -11.02
CA ALA A 163 11.48 9.68 -11.18
C ALA A 163 11.90 9.39 -12.62
N LEU A 164 11.21 8.45 -13.29
CA LEU A 164 11.47 8.11 -14.69
C LEU A 164 11.08 9.24 -15.65
N ASN A 165 9.99 9.96 -15.39
CA ASN A 165 9.62 11.13 -16.19
C ASN A 165 10.66 12.25 -16.02
N GLN A 166 11.11 12.54 -14.79
CA GLN A 166 12.19 13.51 -14.57
C GLN A 166 13.48 13.08 -15.32
N ALA A 167 13.84 11.79 -15.28
CA ALA A 167 15.02 11.28 -15.96
C ALA A 167 14.94 11.36 -17.49
N ARG A 168 13.73 11.33 -18.06
CA ARG A 168 13.52 11.55 -19.51
C ARG A 168 13.64 13.01 -19.92
N GLU A 169 13.24 13.94 -19.04
CA GLU A 169 13.15 15.37 -19.34
C GLU A 169 14.41 16.15 -18.95
N HIS A 170 15.14 15.72 -17.94
CA HIS A 170 16.28 16.44 -17.35
C HIS A 170 17.55 15.59 -17.30
N GLU A 171 18.72 16.24 -17.41
CA GLU A 171 20.02 15.59 -17.26
C GLU A 171 20.39 15.35 -15.80
N GLU A 172 19.94 16.25 -14.91
CA GLU A 172 20.15 16.19 -13.48
C GLU A 172 18.83 15.91 -12.74
N VAL A 173 18.78 14.80 -12.04
CA VAL A 173 17.66 14.37 -11.19
C VAL A 173 18.22 13.89 -9.86
N SER A 174 17.61 14.28 -8.75
CA SER A 174 17.98 13.81 -7.41
C SER A 174 16.79 13.25 -6.67
N ALA A 175 17.06 12.34 -5.75
CA ALA A 175 16.07 11.76 -4.85
C ALA A 175 16.66 11.53 -3.45
N ILE A 176 15.80 11.38 -2.45
CA ILE A 176 16.17 11.26 -1.04
C ILE A 176 16.96 9.97 -0.82
N ALA A 177 18.18 10.10 -0.26
CA ALA A 177 19.09 8.99 -0.02
C ALA A 177 19.15 8.53 1.46
N ASP A 178 18.52 9.27 2.37
CA ASP A 178 18.54 9.03 3.82
C ASP A 178 17.17 8.61 4.39
N LYS A 179 16.29 8.06 3.55
CA LYS A 179 15.02 7.44 3.93
C LYS A 179 14.88 6.08 3.27
N TRP A 180 14.66 5.03 4.08
CA TRP A 180 14.61 3.63 3.64
C TRP A 180 13.26 2.98 3.87
N ALA A 181 12.83 2.19 2.90
CA ALA A 181 11.68 1.30 2.98
C ALA A 181 11.78 0.23 1.87
N THR A 182 10.70 -0.51 1.63
CA THR A 182 10.65 -1.51 0.56
C THR A 182 9.62 -1.12 -0.49
N PRO A 183 10.01 -0.87 -1.75
CA PRO A 183 9.04 -0.72 -2.83
C PRO A 183 8.23 -2.01 -3.02
N THR A 184 6.91 -1.88 -3.10
CA THR A 184 6.03 -3.05 -3.19
C THR A 184 5.10 -2.95 -4.41
N TYR A 185 5.21 -3.94 -5.29
CA TYR A 185 4.51 -3.96 -6.58
C TYR A 185 3.06 -4.44 -6.42
N THR A 186 2.12 -3.71 -7.02
CA THR A 186 0.68 -4.04 -6.90
C THR A 186 0.31 -5.41 -7.45
N LEU A 187 0.99 -5.88 -8.50
CA LEU A 187 0.73 -7.21 -9.05
C LEU A 187 1.27 -8.31 -8.14
N ASP A 188 2.41 -8.08 -7.47
CA ASP A 188 2.90 -8.98 -6.44
C ASP A 188 1.94 -9.02 -5.26
N LEU A 189 1.50 -7.83 -4.78
CA LEU A 189 0.49 -7.77 -3.71
C LEU A 189 -0.79 -8.52 -4.09
N ALA A 190 -1.26 -8.41 -5.32
CA ALA A 190 -2.45 -9.14 -5.77
C ALA A 190 -2.24 -10.66 -5.69
N GLY A 191 -1.07 -11.16 -6.12
CA GLY A 191 -0.72 -12.57 -6.04
C GLY A 191 -0.59 -13.06 -4.60
N LEU A 192 0.16 -12.32 -3.77
CA LEU A 192 0.45 -12.66 -2.37
C LEU A 192 -0.78 -12.56 -1.46
N LEU A 193 -1.70 -11.64 -1.73
CA LEU A 193 -2.93 -11.45 -0.96
C LEU A 193 -3.98 -12.50 -1.29
N LYS A 194 -4.00 -13.02 -2.51
CA LYS A 194 -5.02 -13.98 -2.98
C LYS A 194 -5.20 -15.21 -2.09
N PRO A 195 -4.14 -15.95 -1.66
CA PRO A 195 -4.30 -17.09 -0.77
C PRO A 195 -4.86 -16.71 0.60
N LEU A 196 -4.67 -15.46 1.06
CA LEU A 196 -5.16 -15.00 2.36
C LEU A 196 -6.69 -14.77 2.39
N ILE A 197 -7.34 -14.63 1.22
CA ILE A 197 -8.80 -14.45 1.13
C ILE A 197 -9.55 -15.67 1.67
N ALA A 198 -9.03 -16.87 1.46
CA ALA A 198 -9.64 -18.12 1.89
C ALA A 198 -8.97 -18.75 3.13
N ASN A 199 -7.88 -18.18 3.61
CA ASN A 199 -7.13 -18.73 4.74
C ASN A 199 -7.69 -18.19 6.06
N GLU A 200 -8.44 -19.01 6.78
CA GLU A 200 -9.03 -18.66 8.08
C GLU A 200 -7.98 -18.45 9.19
N HIS A 201 -6.77 -19.00 9.04
CA HIS A 201 -5.67 -18.82 9.99
C HIS A 201 -4.94 -17.47 9.80
N ALA A 202 -5.18 -16.78 8.69
CA ALA A 202 -4.61 -15.46 8.44
C ALA A 202 -5.45 -14.37 9.12
N SER A 203 -5.16 -14.02 10.37
CA SER A 203 -5.85 -12.96 11.11
C SER A 203 -4.86 -12.07 11.87
N GLY A 204 -5.34 -10.96 12.40
CA GLY A 204 -4.51 -10.00 13.12
C GLY A 204 -3.63 -9.14 12.20
N LEU A 205 -2.52 -8.65 12.73
CA LEU A 205 -1.54 -7.86 11.97
C LEU A 205 -0.60 -8.78 11.18
N MET A 206 -0.30 -8.36 9.94
CA MET A 206 0.69 -9.00 9.09
C MET A 206 1.35 -7.95 8.20
N HIS A 207 2.64 -8.09 7.95
CA HIS A 207 3.38 -7.28 6.99
C HIS A 207 3.38 -7.98 5.63
N LEU A 208 3.19 -7.20 4.56
CA LEU A 208 3.23 -7.72 3.20
C LEU A 208 3.90 -6.72 2.27
N ALA A 209 5.15 -6.96 1.96
CA ALA A 209 5.98 -6.17 1.07
C ALA A 209 6.88 -7.09 0.23
N ASN A 210 7.40 -6.59 -0.88
CA ASN A 210 8.54 -7.24 -1.52
C ASN A 210 9.72 -7.32 -0.53
N THR A 211 10.76 -8.10 -0.78
CA THR A 211 11.90 -8.21 0.12
C THR A 211 13.02 -7.23 -0.23
N GLY A 212 13.91 -6.99 0.75
CA GLY A 212 15.01 -6.05 0.65
C GLY A 212 14.61 -4.63 1.04
N GLU A 213 15.58 -3.73 1.01
CA GLU A 213 15.43 -2.33 1.38
C GLU A 213 16.14 -1.44 0.37
N CYS A 214 15.69 -0.20 0.24
CA CYS A 214 16.39 0.84 -0.49
C CYS A 214 15.94 2.23 -0.03
N SER A 215 16.77 3.23 -0.35
CA SER A 215 16.37 4.63 -0.31
C SER A 215 15.55 5.01 -1.56
N TRP A 216 14.92 6.18 -1.55
CA TRP A 216 14.28 6.68 -2.77
C TRP A 216 15.29 6.92 -3.90
N GLN A 217 16.52 7.31 -3.56
CA GLN A 217 17.59 7.48 -4.54
C GLN A 217 17.98 6.15 -5.20
N GLU A 218 18.21 5.09 -4.42
CA GLU A 218 18.52 3.75 -4.92
C GLU A 218 17.36 3.16 -5.72
N TYR A 219 16.12 3.37 -5.27
CA TYR A 219 14.93 2.95 -6.00
C TYR A 219 14.83 3.61 -7.38
N ALA A 220 15.00 4.94 -7.45
CA ALA A 220 15.00 5.67 -8.72
C ALA A 220 16.18 5.28 -9.61
N GLN A 221 17.37 5.08 -9.03
CA GLN A 221 18.57 4.66 -9.76
C GLN A 221 18.37 3.28 -10.41
N TRP A 222 17.86 2.31 -9.65
CA TRP A 222 17.56 0.98 -10.19
C TRP A 222 16.53 1.01 -11.31
N ALA A 223 15.46 1.77 -11.15
CA ALA A 223 14.46 1.95 -12.20
C ALA A 223 15.06 2.57 -13.48
N LEU A 224 15.97 3.53 -13.34
CA LEU A 224 16.72 4.12 -14.46
C LEU A 224 17.61 3.09 -15.16
N GLU A 225 18.27 2.21 -14.42
CA GLU A 225 19.09 1.12 -14.95
C GLU A 225 18.24 0.10 -15.72
N CYS A 226 17.08 -0.28 -15.19
CA CYS A 226 16.11 -1.11 -15.89
C CYS A 226 15.65 -0.47 -17.22
N CYS A 227 15.34 0.84 -17.22
CA CYS A 227 15.00 1.55 -18.46
C CYS A 227 16.10 1.46 -19.50
N ARG A 228 17.36 1.60 -19.11
CA ARG A 228 18.50 1.47 -20.05
C ARG A 228 18.65 0.07 -20.59
N ALA A 229 18.45 -0.94 -19.74
CA ALA A 229 18.50 -2.35 -20.17
C ALA A 229 17.41 -2.66 -21.21
N GLU A 230 16.25 -2.00 -21.11
CA GLU A 230 15.15 -2.08 -22.08
C GLU A 230 15.31 -1.13 -23.30
N GLY A 231 16.42 -0.40 -23.40
CA GLY A 231 16.66 0.55 -24.50
C GLY A 231 15.79 1.81 -24.45
N ILE A 232 15.19 2.11 -23.32
CA ILE A 232 14.33 3.29 -23.14
C ILE A 232 15.22 4.53 -22.97
N PRO A 233 15.10 5.56 -23.83
CA PRO A 233 15.95 6.73 -23.77
C PRO A 233 15.69 7.58 -22.53
N THR A 234 16.78 8.02 -21.88
CA THR A 234 16.74 8.95 -20.75
C THR A 234 17.85 9.99 -20.89
N LYS A 235 17.60 11.24 -20.49
CA LYS A 235 18.62 12.30 -20.45
C LYS A 235 19.52 12.12 -19.24
N ALA A 236 18.91 11.88 -18.06
CA ALA A 236 19.69 11.61 -16.85
C ALA A 236 20.48 10.30 -16.98
N ARG A 237 21.73 10.35 -16.56
CA ARG A 237 22.61 9.16 -16.53
C ARG A 237 22.70 8.51 -15.15
N LYS A 238 22.40 9.26 -14.11
CA LYS A 238 22.38 8.82 -12.70
C LYS A 238 21.39 9.64 -11.92
N ILE A 239 20.96 9.10 -10.79
CA ILE A 239 20.13 9.83 -9.83
C ILE A 239 21.05 10.34 -8.71
N GLY A 240 21.09 11.66 -8.52
CA GLY A 240 21.81 12.30 -7.43
C GLY A 240 21.15 12.07 -6.07
N ALA A 241 21.93 12.20 -5.00
CA ALA A 241 21.43 12.09 -3.64
C ALA A 241 20.97 13.46 -3.13
N SER A 242 19.84 13.49 -2.41
CA SER A 242 19.37 14.61 -1.59
C SER A 242 18.99 14.08 -0.21
N SER A 243 18.88 14.98 0.78
CA SER A 243 18.46 14.62 2.14
C SER A 243 16.98 14.85 2.36
N LEU A 244 16.35 14.04 3.21
CA LEU A 244 14.97 14.23 3.67
C LEU A 244 14.80 15.62 4.32
N THR A 245 15.82 16.13 5.01
CA THR A 245 15.82 17.45 5.67
C THR A 245 15.81 18.62 4.69
N GLU A 246 16.22 18.42 3.44
CA GLU A 246 16.19 19.45 2.39
C GLU A 246 14.77 19.62 1.80
N MET A 247 13.86 18.70 2.07
CA MET A 247 12.51 18.68 1.52
C MET A 247 11.57 19.64 2.27
N LYS A 248 11.79 20.95 2.10
CA LYS A 248 11.01 22.02 2.76
C LYS A 248 9.51 22.01 2.42
N SER A 249 9.11 21.34 1.34
CA SER A 249 7.72 21.20 0.94
C SER A 249 6.94 20.15 1.75
N PHE A 250 7.63 19.31 2.52
CA PHE A 250 6.99 18.31 3.36
C PHE A 250 6.52 18.94 4.67
N ILE A 251 5.21 18.88 4.90
CA ILE A 251 4.58 19.36 6.14
C ILE A 251 4.65 18.28 7.22
N ALA A 252 4.32 17.05 6.85
CA ALA A 252 4.32 15.91 7.74
C ALA A 252 5.72 15.36 7.98
N LYS A 253 5.98 14.89 9.20
CA LYS A 253 7.16 14.07 9.50
C LYS A 253 7.04 12.71 8.78
N ARG A 254 8.16 12.19 8.32
CA ARG A 254 8.26 10.90 7.66
C ARG A 254 9.26 10.01 8.37
N PRO A 255 8.93 8.73 8.63
CA PRO A 255 9.88 7.80 9.23
C PRO A 255 11.10 7.67 8.30
N VAL A 256 12.30 7.73 8.90
CA VAL A 256 13.56 7.60 8.17
C VAL A 256 13.79 6.17 7.71
N TYR A 257 13.46 5.20 8.56
CA TYR A 257 13.54 3.78 8.25
C TYR A 257 12.19 3.12 8.52
N SER A 258 11.59 2.51 7.50
CA SER A 258 10.28 1.85 7.63
C SER A 258 10.20 0.54 6.84
N VAL A 259 11.32 -0.15 6.72
CA VAL A 259 11.39 -1.47 6.08
C VAL A 259 10.57 -2.48 6.87
N LEU A 260 9.74 -3.26 6.18
CA LEU A 260 8.87 -4.26 6.77
C LEU A 260 9.45 -5.68 6.57
N SER A 261 9.47 -6.50 7.61
CA SER A 261 9.72 -7.92 7.50
C SER A 261 8.44 -8.63 7.08
N SER A 262 8.47 -9.42 6.01
CA SER A 262 7.37 -10.31 5.60
C SER A 262 7.51 -11.74 6.15
N GLY A 263 8.31 -11.95 7.20
CA GLY A 263 8.61 -13.27 7.77
C GLY A 263 7.36 -14.01 8.29
N LYS A 264 6.40 -13.29 8.87
CA LYS A 264 5.11 -13.89 9.30
C LYS A 264 4.28 -14.39 8.11
N TYR A 265 4.26 -13.65 7.01
CA TYR A 265 3.62 -14.10 5.78
C TYR A 265 4.27 -15.37 5.22
N GLU A 266 5.60 -15.39 5.15
CA GLU A 266 6.37 -16.54 4.67
C GLU A 266 6.14 -17.79 5.55
N ALA A 267 6.16 -17.62 6.86
CA ALA A 267 5.90 -18.71 7.80
C ALA A 267 4.47 -19.29 7.64
N LEU A 268 3.47 -18.43 7.35
CA LEU A 268 2.08 -18.87 7.17
C LEU A 268 1.83 -19.56 5.83
N THR A 269 2.47 -19.08 4.76
CA THR A 269 2.14 -19.48 3.38
C THR A 269 3.17 -20.40 2.74
N GLY A 270 4.39 -20.47 3.29
CA GLY A 270 5.54 -21.12 2.68
C GLY A 270 6.10 -20.39 1.45
N CYS A 271 5.65 -19.15 1.19
CA CYS A 271 6.03 -18.37 0.01
C CYS A 271 6.70 -17.06 0.44
N ALA A 272 7.95 -16.85 0.05
CA ALA A 272 8.64 -15.58 0.24
C ALA A 272 8.29 -14.60 -0.88
N PRO A 273 7.96 -13.33 -0.56
CA PRO A 273 7.87 -12.28 -1.59
C PRO A 273 9.22 -12.10 -2.30
N ARG A 274 9.19 -11.83 -3.60
CA ARG A 274 10.43 -11.61 -4.37
C ARG A 274 11.12 -10.29 -3.99
N PRO A 275 12.43 -10.14 -4.33
CA PRO A 275 13.14 -8.88 -4.13
C PRO A 275 12.51 -7.70 -4.87
N TRP A 276 12.55 -6.50 -4.27
CA TRP A 276 11.99 -5.29 -4.87
C TRP A 276 12.64 -4.95 -6.22
N GLN A 277 13.92 -5.29 -6.42
CA GLN A 277 14.61 -5.08 -7.69
C GLN A 277 13.94 -5.84 -8.85
N GLU A 278 13.58 -7.10 -8.61
CA GLU A 278 12.89 -7.93 -9.60
C GLU A 278 11.48 -7.38 -9.90
N ALA A 279 10.80 -6.89 -8.86
CA ALA A 279 9.48 -6.27 -8.99
C ALA A 279 9.53 -5.00 -9.85
N VAL A 280 10.55 -4.15 -9.65
CA VAL A 280 10.79 -2.94 -10.45
C VAL A 280 11.17 -3.29 -11.88
N ALA A 281 12.06 -4.26 -12.09
CA ALA A 281 12.43 -4.71 -13.42
C ALA A 281 11.21 -5.22 -14.21
N ALA A 282 10.36 -6.02 -13.59
CA ALA A 282 9.12 -6.49 -14.20
C ALA A 282 8.17 -5.32 -14.56
N PHE A 283 8.00 -4.33 -13.66
CA PHE A 283 7.19 -3.16 -13.95
C PHE A 283 7.72 -2.36 -15.14
N VAL A 284 9.04 -2.14 -15.20
CA VAL A 284 9.66 -1.42 -16.32
C VAL A 284 9.49 -2.18 -17.63
N HIS A 285 9.78 -3.48 -17.65
CA HIS A 285 9.62 -4.33 -18.83
C HIS A 285 8.17 -4.38 -19.33
N ASP A 286 7.20 -4.62 -18.43
CA ASP A 286 5.81 -4.88 -18.82
C ASP A 286 5.03 -3.62 -19.16
N PHE A 287 5.33 -2.50 -18.52
CA PHE A 287 4.48 -1.30 -18.59
C PHE A 287 5.21 -0.02 -19.02
N VAL A 288 6.50 0.14 -18.74
CA VAL A 288 7.22 1.35 -19.13
C VAL A 288 7.79 1.22 -20.54
N ALA A 289 8.34 0.06 -20.91
CA ALA A 289 8.89 -0.20 -22.23
C ALA A 289 7.82 -0.29 -23.35
N LYS A 290 6.56 -0.54 -22.97
CA LYS A 290 5.44 -0.69 -23.93
C LYS A 290 4.61 0.60 -24.12
N ARG A 291 4.96 1.68 -23.43
CA ARG A 291 4.35 3.02 -23.59
C ARG A 291 5.16 3.87 -24.57
#